data_384ef66132514a49671f58fd5d2b0bfc
#
_entry.id   384ef66132514a49671f58fd5d2b0bfc
#
_cell.length_a   1.000
_cell.length_b   1.000
_cell.length_c   1.000
_cell.angle_alpha   90.00
_cell.angle_beta   90.00
_cell.angle_gamma   90.00
#
_symmetry.space_group_name_H-M   'P 1'
#
loop_
_entity.id
_entity.type
_entity.pdbx_description
1 polymer ?
#
loop_
_entity_poly.entity_id
_entity_poly.type
_entity_poly.pdbx_seq_one_letter_code
_entity_poly.pdbx_strand_id
1 'polypeptide(L)' 'MRFSELHCREVINRCDGARMGEVCDLVFDPACGQISAIVVPSASGLFGMFSREGCIIPWSCIETLGEDYILVRYRPK' A
#
# COMPACT_ATOMS: atom_id res chain seq x y z
N MET A 1 16.13 2.20 -2.31
CA MET A 1 14.86 2.85 -2.69
C MET A 1 14.49 3.88 -1.65
N ARG A 2 14.08 5.04 -2.09
CA ARG A 2 13.64 6.11 -1.20
C ARG A 2 12.12 6.15 -1.16
N PHE A 3 11.57 6.71 -0.07
CA PHE A 3 10.13 6.88 0.02
C PHE A 3 9.57 7.73 -1.12
N SER A 4 10.32 8.74 -1.54
CA SER A 4 9.90 9.58 -2.68
C SER A 4 9.73 8.79 -3.96
N GLU A 5 10.48 7.72 -4.13
CA GLU A 5 10.32 6.83 -5.28
C GLU A 5 9.12 5.90 -5.09
N LEU A 6 8.96 5.41 -3.88
CA LEU A 6 7.89 4.47 -3.56
C LEU A 6 6.52 5.13 -3.68
N HIS A 7 6.41 6.35 -3.20
CA HIS A 7 5.14 7.06 -3.18
C HIS A 7 4.68 7.52 -4.57
N CYS A 8 5.56 7.48 -5.55
CA CYS A 8 5.17 7.77 -6.92
C CYS A 8 4.59 6.56 -7.65
N ARG A 9 4.57 5.40 -7.02
CA ARG A 9 4.10 4.17 -7.65
C ARG A 9 2.69 3.85 -7.22
N GLU A 10 1.90 3.38 -8.17
CA GLU A 10 0.54 2.98 -7.89
C GLU A 10 0.51 1.55 -7.33
N VAL A 11 -0.31 1.36 -6.30
CA VAL A 11 -0.49 0.05 -5.69
C VAL A 11 -1.66 -0.66 -6.35
N ILE A 12 -1.44 -1.87 -6.80
CA ILE A 12 -2.45 -2.69 -7.45
C ILE A 12 -2.59 -3.98 -6.65
N ASN A 13 -3.82 -4.29 -6.26
CA ASN A 13 -4.10 -5.50 -5.52
C ASN A 13 -4.39 -6.64 -6.48
N ARG A 14 -3.57 -7.67 -6.45
CA ARG A 14 -3.74 -8.81 -7.33
C ARG A 14 -4.93 -9.69 -6.99
N CYS A 15 -5.43 -9.60 -5.79
CA CYS A 15 -6.56 -10.42 -5.38
C CYS A 15 -7.83 -10.05 -6.13
N ASP A 16 -8.01 -8.76 -6.44
CA ASP A 16 -9.23 -8.30 -7.10
C ASP A 16 -8.94 -7.33 -8.26
N GLY A 17 -7.69 -7.08 -8.57
CA GLY A 17 -7.32 -6.17 -9.64
C GLY A 17 -7.55 -4.71 -9.33
N ALA A 18 -7.89 -4.37 -8.09
CA ALA A 18 -8.21 -3.00 -7.73
C ALA A 18 -6.98 -2.11 -7.66
N ARG A 19 -7.14 -0.88 -8.11
CA ARG A 19 -6.11 0.14 -7.93
C ARG A 19 -6.35 0.80 -6.59
N MET A 20 -5.34 0.78 -5.75
CA MET A 20 -5.47 1.27 -4.39
C MET A 20 -4.87 2.67 -4.20
N GLY A 21 -4.39 3.27 -5.27
CA GLY A 21 -3.77 4.58 -5.21
C GLY A 21 -2.28 4.48 -4.92
N GLU A 22 -1.66 5.63 -4.72
CA GLU A 22 -0.24 5.70 -4.45
C GLU A 22 0.02 5.56 -2.96
N VAL A 23 1.21 5.06 -2.62
CA VAL A 23 1.62 4.96 -1.22
C VAL A 23 1.68 6.36 -0.61
N CYS A 24 0.92 6.58 0.44
CA CYS A 24 0.89 7.90 1.08
C CYS A 24 1.66 7.94 2.40
N ASP A 25 2.01 6.80 2.97
CA ASP A 25 2.77 6.75 4.20
C ASP A 25 3.37 5.38 4.40
N LEU A 26 4.27 5.27 5.36
CA LEU A 26 4.91 4.02 5.73
C LEU A 26 4.78 3.81 7.23
N VAL A 27 4.62 2.55 7.61
CA VAL A 27 4.68 2.15 9.01
C VAL A 27 5.97 1.36 9.19
N PHE A 28 6.77 1.72 10.17
CA PHE A 28 7.99 1.00 10.45
C PHE A 28 8.09 0.65 11.92
N ASP A 29 8.87 -0.39 12.19
CA ASP A 29 9.11 -0.85 13.56
C ASP A 29 10.34 -0.11 14.10
N PRO A 30 10.17 0.76 15.10
CA PRO A 30 11.31 1.52 15.63
C PRO A 30 12.33 0.65 16.35
N ALA A 31 11.94 -0.53 16.78
CA ALA A 31 12.87 -1.43 17.48
C ALA A 31 13.94 -1.98 16.54
N CYS A 32 13.59 -2.23 15.29
CA CYS A 32 14.55 -2.77 14.33
C CYS A 32 14.72 -1.89 13.09
N GLY A 33 13.94 -0.83 12.97
CA GLY A 33 14.04 0.08 11.84
C GLY A 33 13.52 -0.47 10.52
N GLN A 34 12.78 -1.55 10.56
CA GLN A 34 12.25 -2.15 9.34
C GLN A 34 10.84 -1.66 9.03
N ILE A 35 10.54 -1.56 7.74
CA ILE A 35 9.20 -1.21 7.30
C ILE A 35 8.29 -2.40 7.55
N SER A 36 7.20 -2.17 8.29
CA SER A 36 6.23 -3.20 8.59
C SER A 36 4.99 -3.16 7.70
N ALA A 37 4.68 -1.99 7.12
CA ALA A 37 3.50 -1.85 6.27
C ALA A 37 3.60 -0.59 5.43
N ILE A 38 2.77 -0.55 4.38
CA ILE A 38 2.56 0.68 3.60
C ILE A 38 1.13 1.14 3.82
N VAL A 39 0.90 2.43 3.67
CA VAL A 39 -0.44 3.02 3.79
C VAL A 39 -0.83 3.58 2.44
N VAL A 40 -2.02 3.19 1.98
CA VAL A 40 -2.58 3.69 0.72
C VAL A 40 -3.93 4.32 1.00
N PRO A 41 -4.41 5.23 0.12
CA PRO A 41 -5.67 5.92 0.36
C PRO A 41 -6.90 5.09 0.00
N SER A 42 -6.90 3.84 0.21
CA SER A 42 -8.05 2.95 0.08
C SER A 42 -9.04 3.38 -1.00
N ALA A 43 -8.66 3.27 -2.23
CA ALA A 43 -9.43 3.86 -3.31
C ALA A 43 -10.53 2.97 -3.86
N SER A 44 -10.89 1.89 -3.22
CA SER A 44 -11.85 0.98 -3.80
C SER A 44 -13.27 1.41 -3.48
N GLY A 45 -13.91 2.03 -4.44
CA GLY A 45 -15.34 2.26 -4.45
C GLY A 45 -15.89 3.03 -3.27
N LEU A 46 -17.07 2.63 -2.86
CA LEU A 46 -17.83 3.35 -1.84
C LEU A 46 -17.12 3.40 -0.49
N PHE A 47 -16.35 2.40 -0.18
CA PHE A 47 -15.71 2.33 1.11
C PHE A 47 -14.55 3.31 1.25
N GLY A 48 -13.92 3.68 0.15
CA GLY A 48 -12.87 4.66 0.17
C GLY A 48 -13.34 6.04 0.61
N MET A 49 -14.61 6.34 0.42
CA MET A 49 -15.18 7.63 0.80
C MET A 49 -15.23 7.83 2.30
N PHE A 50 -15.33 6.76 3.04
CA PHE A 50 -15.49 6.84 4.49
C PHE A 50 -14.20 6.57 5.25
N SER A 51 -13.18 6.11 4.56
CA SER A 51 -11.92 5.77 5.21
C SER A 51 -10.96 6.95 5.12
N ARG A 52 -10.90 7.73 6.17
CA ARG A 52 -9.96 8.85 6.23
C ARG A 52 -8.54 8.39 6.52
N GLU A 53 -8.41 7.24 7.13
CA GLU A 53 -7.12 6.74 7.58
C GLU A 53 -6.38 5.97 6.50
N GLY A 54 -7.06 5.64 5.42
CA GLY A 54 -6.48 4.84 4.38
C GLY A 54 -6.45 3.36 4.73
N CYS A 55 -5.77 2.59 3.93
CA CYS A 55 -5.64 1.17 4.11
C CYS A 55 -4.19 0.81 4.42
N ILE A 56 -3.99 0.08 5.50
CA ILE A 56 -2.66 -0.36 5.91
C ILE A 56 -2.42 -1.75 5.35
N ILE A 57 -1.43 -1.87 4.49
CA ILE A 57 -1.08 -3.13 3.86
C ILE A 57 0.22 -3.65 4.44
N PRO A 58 0.20 -4.82 5.09
CA PRO A 58 1.44 -5.38 5.64
C PRO A 58 2.51 -5.58 4.58
N TRP A 59 3.75 -5.34 4.97
CA TRP A 59 4.88 -5.48 4.05
C TRP A 59 4.94 -6.88 3.44
N SER A 60 4.55 -7.89 4.21
CA SER A 60 4.53 -9.29 3.74
C SER A 60 3.53 -9.53 2.60
N CYS A 61 2.57 -8.64 2.41
CA CYS A 61 1.61 -8.75 1.32
C CYS A 61 2.16 -8.23 -0.01
N ILE A 62 3.30 -7.55 0.00
CA ILE A 62 3.88 -7.00 -1.22
C ILE A 62 4.55 -8.13 -1.99
N GLU A 63 4.12 -8.33 -3.23
CA GLU A 63 4.70 -9.34 -4.10
C GLU A 63 5.81 -8.79 -4.96
N THR A 64 5.58 -7.63 -5.54
CA THR A 64 6.52 -7.06 -6.51
C THR A 64 6.60 -5.55 -6.35
N LEU A 65 7.83 -5.05 -6.32
CA LEU A 65 8.10 -3.62 -6.38
C LEU A 65 8.55 -3.30 -7.80
N GLY A 66 7.60 -2.93 -8.65
CA GLY A 66 7.89 -2.54 -10.03
C GLY A 66 8.34 -1.10 -10.11
N GLU A 67 8.73 -0.67 -11.32
CA GLU A 67 9.18 0.71 -11.54
C GLU A 67 8.03 1.72 -11.47
N ASP A 68 6.87 1.33 -11.95
CA ASP A 68 5.72 2.23 -12.02
C ASP A 68 4.58 1.82 -11.11
N TYR A 69 4.64 0.63 -10.53
CA TYR A 69 3.56 0.11 -9.71
C TYR A 69 4.09 -0.87 -8.68
N ILE A 70 3.25 -1.13 -7.67
CA ILE A 70 3.54 -2.10 -6.62
C ILE A 70 2.41 -3.12 -6.61
N LEU A 71 2.75 -4.39 -6.75
CA LEU A 71 1.76 -5.47 -6.70
C LEU A 71 1.67 -6.02 -5.29
N VAL A 72 0.46 -6.08 -4.75
CA VAL A 72 0.22 -6.62 -3.42
C VAL A 72 -0.86 -7.69 -3.49
N ARG A 73 -0.88 -8.56 -2.50
CA ARG A 73 -1.95 -9.53 -2.28
C ARG A 73 -2.57 -9.24 -0.93
N TYR A 74 -3.59 -8.42 -0.92
CA TYR A 74 -4.22 -7.98 0.30
C TYR A 74 -5.71 -8.30 0.28
N ARG A 75 -6.16 -9.02 1.28
CA ARG A 75 -7.57 -9.32 1.46
C ARG A 75 -8.04 -8.74 2.77
N PRO A 76 -8.76 -7.63 2.73
CA PRO A 76 -9.34 -7.07 3.95
C PRO A 76 -10.44 -8.02 4.44
N LYS A 77 -10.53 -8.13 5.72
CA LYS A 77 -11.58 -8.96 6.32
C LYS A 77 -12.89 -8.19 6.41
#